data_1e136556ffc092dc4dfc7861b706c9d8
#
_entry.id   1e136556ffc092dc4dfc7861b706c9d8
#
_cell.length_a   1.000
_cell.length_b   1.000
_cell.length_c   1.000
_cell.angle_alpha   90.00
_cell.angle_beta   90.00
_cell.angle_gamma   90.00
#
_symmetry.space_group_name_H-M   'P 1'
#
loop_
_entity.id
_entity.type
_entity.pdbx_description
1 polymer ?
#
loop_
_entity_poly.entity_id
_entity_poly.type
_entity_poly.pdbx_seq_one_letter_code
_entity_poly.pdbx_strand_id
1 'polypeptide(L)'
;RLDAVAFLWKESNTTCLNLPQTHEIVRLLRTLIEHYDPSVLIITETNIPNRENLSYFGNGNEAHIIYNFALPPLILQAMVTGNNYYLNNWLMSMPPAQDGTTYLNFIASHDGIGLRPVEGILSQQEIQELIETMRDFGGLISSRNLNGGSEKPYEINISLFSALQGTVAGPDELQVERFLCAH
;
A
#
# COMPACT_ATOMS: atom_id res chain seq x y z
N ARG A 1 4.53 13.92 7.77
CA ARG A 1 3.92 13.01 6.79
C ARG A 1 3.07 13.80 5.81
N LEU A 2 3.20 13.55 4.52
CA LEU A 2 2.34 14.07 3.46
C LEU A 2 1.28 13.01 3.16
N ASP A 3 0.08 13.24 3.66
CA ASP A 3 -1.05 12.34 3.60
C ASP A 3 -1.73 12.40 2.24
N ALA A 4 -2.06 11.26 1.64
CA ALA A 4 -2.71 11.14 0.33
C ALA A 4 -2.08 12.05 -0.76
N VAL A 5 -0.76 12.25 -0.70
CA VAL A 5 -0.05 13.27 -1.48
C VAL A 5 -0.20 13.08 -2.99
N ALA A 6 -0.45 11.87 -3.45
CA ALA A 6 -0.68 11.59 -4.87
C ALA A 6 -1.86 12.37 -5.48
N PHE A 7 -2.78 12.86 -4.64
CA PHE A 7 -3.94 13.68 -5.04
C PHE A 7 -3.74 15.19 -4.83
N LEU A 8 -2.53 15.65 -4.53
CA LEU A 8 -2.25 17.03 -4.15
C LEU A 8 -2.60 18.02 -5.28
N TRP A 9 -2.15 17.76 -6.50
CA TRP A 9 -2.42 18.64 -7.63
C TRP A 9 -3.76 18.29 -8.30
N LYS A 10 -4.53 19.33 -8.64
CA LYS A 10 -5.81 19.19 -9.30
C LYS A 10 -5.75 19.84 -10.69
N GLU A 11 -6.10 19.05 -11.70
CA GLU A 11 -6.13 19.51 -13.09
C GLU A 11 -7.38 18.97 -13.80
N SER A 12 -8.13 19.86 -14.45
CA SER A 12 -9.34 19.47 -15.17
C SER A 12 -9.03 18.47 -16.29
N ASN A 13 -9.92 17.52 -16.50
CA ASN A 13 -9.80 16.45 -17.48
C ASN A 13 -8.67 15.42 -17.19
N THR A 14 -8.16 15.38 -15.97
CA THR A 14 -7.23 14.35 -15.49
C THR A 14 -7.85 13.54 -14.36
N THR A 15 -7.17 12.47 -13.94
CA THR A 15 -7.54 11.72 -12.74
C THR A 15 -7.18 12.44 -11.45
N CYS A 16 -6.45 13.56 -11.53
CA CYS A 16 -5.86 14.26 -10.37
C CYS A 16 -5.00 13.35 -9.49
N LEU A 17 -4.41 12.32 -10.07
CA LEU A 17 -3.64 11.32 -9.34
C LEU A 17 -2.23 11.24 -9.91
N ASN A 18 -1.24 11.37 -9.03
CA ASN A 18 0.19 11.22 -9.36
C ASN A 18 0.65 12.12 -10.53
N LEU A 19 0.17 13.36 -10.56
CA LEU A 19 0.51 14.31 -11.61
C LEU A 19 1.95 14.86 -11.43
N PRO A 20 2.66 15.23 -12.51
CA PRO A 20 4.02 15.77 -12.43
C PRO A 20 4.14 16.97 -11.48
N GLN A 21 3.13 17.81 -11.41
CA GLN A 21 3.12 18.99 -10.52
C GLN A 21 3.11 18.58 -9.03
N THR A 22 2.54 17.43 -8.68
CA THR A 22 2.64 16.89 -7.33
C THR A 22 4.10 16.62 -6.95
N HIS A 23 4.85 15.99 -7.84
CA HIS A 23 6.28 15.72 -7.64
C HIS A 23 7.10 17.01 -7.52
N GLU A 24 6.80 18.05 -8.34
CA GLU A 24 7.46 19.36 -8.22
C GLU A 24 7.24 19.97 -6.82
N ILE A 25 6.03 19.89 -6.29
CA ILE A 25 5.72 20.40 -4.94
C ILE A 25 6.46 19.60 -3.88
N VAL A 26 6.52 18.27 -3.99
CA VAL A 26 7.27 17.44 -3.04
C VAL A 26 8.76 17.78 -3.07
N ARG A 27 9.35 17.98 -4.26
CA ARG A 27 10.75 18.47 -4.41
C ARG A 27 10.97 19.83 -3.79
N LEU A 28 10.04 20.76 -4.01
CA LEU A 28 10.11 22.09 -3.36
C LEU A 28 10.08 21.98 -1.84
N LEU A 29 9.14 21.19 -1.29
CA LEU A 29 9.05 20.95 0.15
C LEU A 29 10.34 20.31 0.70
N ARG A 30 10.91 19.34 -0.03
CA ARG A 30 12.18 18.72 0.33
C ARG A 30 13.29 19.75 0.43
N THR A 31 13.46 20.57 -0.61
CA THR A 31 14.48 21.62 -0.66
C THR A 31 14.33 22.64 0.48
N LEU A 32 13.11 23.11 0.73
CA LEU A 32 12.84 24.07 1.79
C LEU A 32 13.11 23.49 3.18
N ILE A 33 12.68 22.26 3.43
CA ILE A 33 12.87 21.59 4.72
C ILE A 33 14.35 21.33 4.97
N GLU A 34 15.09 20.80 4.02
CA GLU A 34 16.53 20.56 4.18
C GLU A 34 17.34 21.83 4.39
N HIS A 35 16.89 22.95 3.79
CA HIS A 35 17.53 24.25 4.03
C HIS A 35 17.26 24.80 5.43
N TYR A 36 16.07 24.57 5.97
CA TYR A 36 15.67 25.07 7.27
C TYR A 36 16.13 24.17 8.44
N ASP A 37 15.86 22.87 8.32
CA ASP A 37 16.23 21.86 9.30
C ASP A 37 16.45 20.50 8.62
N PRO A 38 17.70 20.14 8.32
CA PRO A 38 18.03 18.88 7.62
C PRO A 38 17.74 17.61 8.46
N SER A 39 17.37 17.75 9.72
CA SER A 39 16.97 16.60 10.55
C SER A 39 15.53 16.15 10.32
N VAL A 40 14.72 16.98 9.65
CA VAL A 40 13.31 16.69 9.37
C VAL A 40 13.17 15.77 8.16
N LEU A 41 12.47 14.67 8.33
CA LEU A 41 12.24 13.69 7.28
C LEU A 41 10.85 13.87 6.64
N ILE A 42 10.78 13.78 5.32
CA ILE A 42 9.52 13.72 4.57
C ILE A 42 9.13 12.28 4.37
N ILE A 43 7.91 11.94 4.77
CA ILE A 43 7.27 10.66 4.52
C ILE A 43 6.07 10.90 3.61
N THR A 44 6.01 10.22 2.46
CA THR A 44 4.85 10.27 1.57
C THR A 44 3.97 9.06 1.77
N GLU A 45 2.68 9.31 1.92
CA GLU A 45 1.65 8.29 1.99
C GLU A 45 0.88 8.27 0.65
N THR A 46 0.99 7.14 -0.07
CA THR A 46 0.42 6.98 -1.42
C THR A 46 -0.05 5.55 -1.66
N ASN A 47 -1.35 5.31 -1.51
CA ASN A 47 -1.98 4.01 -1.82
C ASN A 47 -2.25 3.90 -3.33
N ILE A 48 -1.19 3.69 -4.11
CA ILE A 48 -1.17 3.61 -5.58
C ILE A 48 -0.33 2.41 -6.04
N PRO A 49 -0.35 2.05 -7.34
CA PRO A 49 0.49 0.97 -7.83
C PRO A 49 1.97 1.13 -7.46
N ASN A 50 2.63 0.01 -7.16
CA ASN A 50 3.99 0.02 -6.61
C ASN A 50 4.98 0.85 -7.44
N ARG A 51 4.93 0.76 -8.77
CA ARG A 51 5.80 1.53 -9.67
C ARG A 51 5.64 3.05 -9.50
N GLU A 52 4.40 3.50 -9.35
CA GLU A 52 4.10 4.93 -9.14
C GLU A 52 4.52 5.37 -7.75
N ASN A 53 4.31 4.53 -6.72
CA ASN A 53 4.76 4.80 -5.36
C ASN A 53 6.29 4.99 -5.28
N LEU A 54 7.07 4.14 -5.96
CA LEU A 54 8.52 4.24 -6.02
C LEU A 54 8.99 5.57 -6.64
N SER A 55 8.21 6.20 -7.52
CA SER A 55 8.58 7.48 -8.14
C SER A 55 8.69 8.63 -7.13
N TYR A 56 8.10 8.52 -5.94
CA TYR A 56 8.21 9.52 -4.86
C TYR A 56 9.59 9.57 -4.18
N PHE A 57 10.51 8.68 -4.50
CA PHE A 57 11.91 8.90 -4.17
C PHE A 57 12.56 9.95 -5.07
N GLY A 58 12.01 10.16 -6.29
CA GLY A 58 12.65 10.99 -7.32
C GLY A 58 14.05 10.47 -7.63
N ASN A 59 15.01 11.37 -7.64
CA ASN A 59 16.45 11.06 -7.68
C ASN A 59 17.08 11.26 -6.29
N GLY A 60 16.43 10.80 -5.21
CA GLY A 60 16.80 11.08 -3.83
C GLY A 60 16.43 12.49 -3.35
N ASN A 61 15.61 13.22 -4.10
CA ASN A 61 15.28 14.62 -3.89
C ASN A 61 13.78 14.90 -3.65
N GLU A 62 12.99 13.85 -3.42
CA GLU A 62 11.58 13.94 -3.04
C GLU A 62 11.38 13.39 -1.62
N ALA A 63 10.66 12.29 -1.43
CA ALA A 63 10.49 11.71 -0.11
C ALA A 63 11.79 11.08 0.42
N HIS A 64 12.02 11.20 1.73
CA HIS A 64 13.02 10.39 2.43
C HIS A 64 12.49 8.98 2.66
N ILE A 65 11.18 8.86 2.91
CA ILE A 65 10.54 7.62 3.28
C ILE A 65 9.26 7.47 2.46
N ILE A 66 9.06 6.29 1.86
CA ILE A 66 7.80 5.90 1.26
C ILE A 66 7.23 4.67 1.95
N TYR A 67 5.90 4.57 2.03
CA TYR A 67 5.22 3.40 2.54
C TYR A 67 5.30 2.23 1.56
N ASN A 68 5.58 1.03 2.04
CA ASN A 68 5.47 -0.21 1.27
C ASN A 68 4.03 -0.74 1.27
N PHE A 69 3.13 -0.07 0.56
CA PHE A 69 1.72 -0.42 0.50
C PHE A 69 1.42 -1.79 -0.14
N ALA A 70 2.34 -2.36 -0.92
CA ALA A 70 2.18 -3.70 -1.45
C ALA A 70 2.39 -4.80 -0.39
N LEU A 71 3.14 -4.50 0.69
CA LEU A 71 3.49 -5.49 1.70
C LEU A 71 2.29 -6.05 2.46
N PRO A 72 1.34 -5.25 2.99
CA PRO A 72 0.20 -5.78 3.74
C PRO A 72 -0.66 -6.78 2.95
N PRO A 73 -1.14 -6.48 1.73
CA PRO A 73 -1.95 -7.42 0.98
C PRO A 73 -1.16 -8.66 0.51
N LEU A 74 0.15 -8.55 0.26
CA LEU A 74 0.98 -9.70 -0.13
C LEU A 74 1.25 -10.63 1.06
N ILE A 75 1.50 -10.10 2.25
CA ILE A 75 1.60 -10.90 3.47
C ILE A 75 0.27 -11.60 3.74
N LEU A 76 -0.84 -10.86 3.68
CA LEU A 76 -2.15 -11.44 3.92
C LEU A 76 -2.46 -12.56 2.93
N GLN A 77 -2.21 -12.35 1.63
CA GLN A 77 -2.40 -13.36 0.59
C GLN A 77 -1.52 -14.59 0.88
N ALA A 78 -0.26 -14.41 1.21
CA ALA A 78 0.64 -15.52 1.52
C ALA A 78 0.18 -16.33 2.76
N MET A 79 -0.27 -15.65 3.80
CA MET A 79 -0.76 -16.28 5.03
C MET A 79 -2.07 -17.06 4.81
N VAL A 80 -2.99 -16.51 4.00
CA VAL A 80 -4.29 -17.14 3.70
C VAL A 80 -4.13 -18.35 2.78
N THR A 81 -3.27 -18.25 1.77
CA THR A 81 -3.11 -19.32 0.78
C THR A 81 -2.03 -20.36 1.13
N GLY A 82 -1.17 -20.05 2.11
CA GLY A 82 0.03 -20.84 2.41
C GLY A 82 1.10 -20.78 1.30
N ASN A 83 1.00 -19.83 0.38
CA ASN A 83 1.90 -19.68 -0.77
C ASN A 83 2.51 -18.27 -0.81
N ASN A 84 3.82 -18.18 -0.62
CA ASN A 84 4.56 -16.93 -0.58
C ASN A 84 5.15 -16.51 -1.95
N TYR A 85 4.76 -17.13 -3.05
CA TYR A 85 5.32 -16.89 -4.39
C TYR A 85 5.33 -15.40 -4.77
N TYR A 86 4.19 -14.74 -4.63
CA TYR A 86 4.06 -13.32 -4.99
C TYR A 86 4.84 -12.40 -4.05
N LEU A 87 4.78 -12.67 -2.76
CA LEU A 87 5.56 -11.93 -1.75
C LEU A 87 7.05 -12.02 -2.03
N ASN A 88 7.57 -13.23 -2.28
CA ASN A 88 8.98 -13.43 -2.58
C ASN A 88 9.40 -12.74 -3.89
N ASN A 89 8.63 -12.91 -4.96
CA ASN A 89 8.94 -12.26 -6.23
C ASN A 89 8.94 -10.74 -6.12
N TRP A 90 7.97 -10.18 -5.40
CA TRP A 90 7.92 -8.75 -5.14
C TRP A 90 9.13 -8.27 -4.33
N LEU A 91 9.47 -8.95 -3.23
CA LEU A 91 10.64 -8.62 -2.41
C LEU A 91 11.94 -8.65 -3.25
N MET A 92 12.11 -9.67 -4.09
CA MET A 92 13.28 -9.80 -4.96
C MET A 92 13.32 -8.75 -6.09
N SER A 93 12.18 -8.17 -6.46
CA SER A 93 12.06 -7.12 -7.49
C SER A 93 12.20 -5.71 -6.95
N MET A 94 12.16 -5.53 -5.62
CA MET A 94 12.27 -4.22 -5.00
C MET A 94 13.66 -3.63 -5.22
N PRO A 95 13.77 -2.41 -5.79
CA PRO A 95 15.07 -1.76 -5.91
C PRO A 95 15.60 -1.42 -4.51
N PRO A 96 16.93 -1.44 -4.31
CA PRO A 96 17.51 -0.93 -3.09
C PRO A 96 17.16 0.56 -2.92
N ALA A 97 16.93 0.97 -1.68
CA ALA A 97 16.74 2.39 -1.38
C ALA A 97 18.02 3.17 -1.75
N GLN A 98 17.84 4.39 -2.27
CA GLN A 98 18.93 5.30 -2.57
C GLN A 98 19.49 5.91 -1.26
N ASP A 99 20.70 6.43 -1.30
CA ASP A 99 21.28 7.13 -0.15
C ASP A 99 20.35 8.23 0.37
N GLY A 100 20.12 8.26 1.68
CA GLY A 100 19.21 9.20 2.32
C GLY A 100 17.73 8.88 2.15
N THR A 101 17.38 7.71 1.58
CA THR A 101 15.99 7.26 1.47
C THR A 101 15.78 5.88 2.10
N THR A 102 14.54 5.54 2.43
CA THR A 102 14.19 4.21 2.94
C THR A 102 12.71 3.89 2.74
N TYR A 103 12.38 2.62 2.92
CA TYR A 103 11.00 2.11 2.91
C TYR A 103 10.43 2.03 4.33
N LEU A 104 9.18 2.44 4.49
CA LEU A 104 8.41 2.17 5.70
C LEU A 104 7.61 0.88 5.49
N ASN A 105 8.09 -0.21 6.08
CA ASN A 105 7.37 -1.47 6.10
C ASN A 105 6.30 -1.44 7.19
N PHE A 106 5.11 -1.89 6.85
CA PHE A 106 3.99 -2.04 7.77
C PHE A 106 3.10 -3.19 7.29
N ILE A 107 2.28 -3.73 8.15
CA ILE A 107 1.43 -4.88 7.85
C ILE A 107 -0.06 -4.58 8.01
N ALA A 108 -0.39 -3.50 8.71
CA ALA A 108 -1.75 -2.99 8.87
C ALA A 108 -1.72 -1.49 9.16
N SER A 109 -2.81 -0.80 8.87
CA SER A 109 -3.06 0.59 9.24
C SER A 109 -4.54 0.78 9.60
N HIS A 110 -4.89 1.98 10.08
CA HIS A 110 -6.27 2.36 10.37
C HIS A 110 -7.16 2.47 9.13
N ASP A 111 -6.57 2.60 7.93
CA ASP A 111 -7.29 2.75 6.66
C ASP A 111 -7.71 1.40 6.03
N GLY A 112 -7.27 0.28 6.63
CA GLY A 112 -7.47 -1.05 6.06
C GLY A 112 -6.32 -1.49 5.17
N ILE A 113 -6.55 -2.53 4.35
CA ILE A 113 -5.56 -3.16 3.49
C ILE A 113 -5.85 -2.77 2.04
N GLY A 114 -4.97 -1.95 1.47
CA GLY A 114 -5.11 -1.44 0.10
C GLY A 114 -4.92 -2.52 -0.96
N LEU A 115 -5.77 -2.52 -2.00
CA LEU A 115 -5.69 -3.47 -3.12
C LEU A 115 -4.97 -2.90 -4.35
N ARG A 116 -4.92 -1.58 -4.51
CA ARG A 116 -4.21 -0.96 -5.65
C ARG A 116 -2.72 -1.29 -5.73
N PRO A 117 -1.98 -1.35 -4.63
CA PRO A 117 -0.56 -1.64 -4.66
C PRO A 117 -0.20 -3.01 -5.24
N VAL A 118 -1.14 -3.96 -5.20
CA VAL A 118 -0.95 -5.31 -5.77
C VAL A 118 -1.55 -5.48 -7.17
N GLU A 119 -2.12 -4.43 -7.76
CA GLU A 119 -2.52 -4.43 -9.16
C GLU A 119 -1.29 -4.65 -10.06
N GLY A 120 -1.32 -5.69 -10.89
CA GLY A 120 -0.19 -6.11 -11.72
C GLY A 120 0.82 -7.02 -11.02
N ILE A 121 0.69 -7.26 -9.71
CA ILE A 121 1.44 -8.27 -8.94
C ILE A 121 0.59 -9.53 -8.80
N LEU A 122 -0.61 -9.39 -8.23
CA LEU A 122 -1.62 -10.45 -8.17
C LEU A 122 -2.51 -10.43 -9.42
N SER A 123 -2.97 -11.59 -9.83
CA SER A 123 -4.02 -11.70 -10.87
C SER A 123 -5.36 -11.17 -10.33
N GLN A 124 -6.28 -10.84 -11.24
CA GLN A 124 -7.62 -10.42 -10.84
C GLN A 124 -8.36 -11.53 -10.06
N GLN A 125 -8.11 -12.79 -10.41
CA GLN A 125 -8.70 -13.93 -9.72
C GLN A 125 -8.20 -14.02 -8.28
N GLU A 126 -6.91 -13.87 -8.04
CA GLU A 126 -6.32 -13.92 -6.68
C GLU A 126 -6.77 -12.76 -5.81
N ILE A 127 -6.91 -11.57 -6.39
CA ILE A 127 -7.48 -10.41 -5.68
C ILE A 127 -8.93 -10.71 -5.29
N GLN A 128 -9.71 -11.31 -6.19
CA GLN A 128 -11.11 -11.64 -5.92
C GLN A 128 -11.23 -12.73 -4.85
N GLU A 129 -10.42 -13.79 -4.92
CA GLU A 129 -10.37 -14.85 -3.90
C GLU A 129 -10.00 -14.30 -2.52
N LEU A 130 -9.03 -13.37 -2.46
CA LEU A 130 -8.67 -12.70 -1.22
C LEU A 130 -9.82 -11.87 -0.65
N ILE A 131 -10.52 -11.12 -1.50
CA ILE A 131 -11.69 -10.32 -1.12
C ILE A 131 -12.80 -11.22 -0.56
N GLU A 132 -13.12 -12.33 -1.23
CA GLU A 132 -14.15 -13.26 -0.80
C GLU A 132 -13.80 -13.89 0.55
N THR A 133 -12.57 -14.35 0.72
CA THR A 133 -12.09 -14.88 2.00
C THR A 133 -12.23 -13.85 3.12
N MET A 134 -11.87 -12.60 2.87
CA MET A 134 -11.98 -11.56 3.89
C MET A 134 -13.42 -11.18 4.21
N ARG A 135 -14.33 -11.24 3.23
CA ARG A 135 -15.78 -11.09 3.48
C ARG A 135 -16.32 -12.23 4.35
N ASP A 136 -15.92 -13.45 4.06
CA ASP A 136 -16.29 -14.63 4.85
C ASP A 136 -15.78 -14.53 6.30
N PHE A 137 -14.66 -13.82 6.51
CA PHE A 137 -14.12 -13.52 7.84
C PHE A 137 -14.76 -12.28 8.50
N GLY A 138 -15.79 -11.70 7.88
CA GLY A 138 -16.53 -10.56 8.40
C GLY A 138 -15.96 -9.19 8.02
N GLY A 139 -15.00 -9.14 7.10
CA GLY A 139 -14.44 -7.89 6.58
C GLY A 139 -15.40 -7.18 5.62
N LEU A 140 -15.28 -5.85 5.57
CA LEU A 140 -15.98 -5.00 4.62
C LEU A 140 -15.04 -4.59 3.48
N ILE A 141 -15.59 -4.31 2.31
CA ILE A 141 -14.82 -3.91 1.14
C ILE A 141 -15.26 -2.52 0.71
N SER A 142 -14.33 -1.56 0.73
CA SER A 142 -14.53 -0.26 0.13
C SER A 142 -14.27 -0.33 -1.37
N SER A 143 -15.10 0.36 -2.15
CA SER A 143 -14.97 0.45 -3.61
C SER A 143 -14.67 1.87 -4.04
N ARG A 144 -13.99 2.01 -5.18
CA ARG A 144 -13.80 3.29 -5.87
C ARG A 144 -14.55 3.31 -7.19
N ASN A 145 -15.08 4.48 -7.54
CA ASN A 145 -15.69 4.70 -8.83
C ASN A 145 -14.61 4.80 -9.93
N LEU A 146 -14.85 4.13 -11.03
CA LEU A 146 -14.07 4.29 -12.26
C LEU A 146 -14.79 5.24 -13.23
N ASN A 147 -14.03 5.85 -14.15
CA ASN A 147 -14.59 6.62 -15.24
C ASN A 147 -15.55 5.72 -16.04
N GLY A 148 -16.86 6.05 -16.06
CA GLY A 148 -17.89 5.23 -16.70
C GLY A 148 -18.88 4.58 -15.72
N GLY A 149 -18.78 4.86 -14.41
CA GLY A 149 -19.79 4.47 -13.40
C GLY A 149 -19.66 3.02 -12.90
N SER A 150 -18.62 2.29 -13.31
CA SER A 150 -18.30 0.99 -12.70
C SER A 150 -17.52 1.18 -11.39
N GLU A 151 -17.75 0.29 -10.43
CA GLU A 151 -17.01 0.24 -9.17
C GLU A 151 -15.90 -0.80 -9.22
N LYS A 152 -14.79 -0.50 -8.57
CA LYS A 152 -13.68 -1.46 -8.37
C LYS A 152 -13.33 -1.52 -6.88
N PRO A 153 -13.13 -2.72 -6.30
CA PRO A 153 -12.62 -2.85 -4.95
C PRO A 153 -11.34 -2.05 -4.74
N TYR A 154 -11.25 -1.37 -3.60
CA TYR A 154 -10.16 -0.45 -3.28
C TYR A 154 -9.41 -0.87 -2.03
N GLU A 155 -10.13 -1.19 -0.94
CA GLU A 155 -9.56 -1.57 0.34
C GLU A 155 -10.39 -2.66 1.03
N ILE A 156 -9.71 -3.52 1.77
CA ILE A 156 -10.28 -4.51 2.66
C ILE A 156 -10.26 -3.92 4.08
N ASN A 157 -11.44 -3.70 4.64
CA ASN A 157 -11.63 -3.14 5.98
C ASN A 157 -11.87 -4.26 6.98
N ILE A 158 -10.80 -4.80 7.51
CA ILE A 158 -10.76 -5.84 8.54
C ILE A 158 -9.51 -5.64 9.40
N SER A 159 -9.58 -5.92 10.69
CA SER A 159 -8.36 -5.93 11.51
C SER A 159 -7.43 -7.06 11.06
N LEU A 160 -6.12 -6.84 11.07
CA LEU A 160 -5.17 -7.89 10.70
C LEU A 160 -5.38 -9.15 11.55
N PHE A 161 -5.66 -8.98 12.83
CA PHE A 161 -5.92 -10.10 13.72
C PHE A 161 -7.11 -10.94 13.25
N SER A 162 -8.23 -10.31 12.90
CA SER A 162 -9.42 -11.00 12.35
C SER A 162 -9.15 -11.59 10.97
N ALA A 163 -8.38 -10.92 10.12
CA ALA A 163 -8.00 -11.42 8.80
C ALA A 163 -7.17 -12.71 8.84
N LEU A 164 -6.57 -13.01 9.99
CA LEU A 164 -5.74 -14.20 10.21
C LEU A 164 -6.46 -15.28 11.06
N GLN A 165 -7.79 -15.21 11.19
CA GLN A 165 -8.55 -16.14 12.04
C GLN A 165 -8.50 -17.60 11.59
N GLY A 166 -8.25 -17.88 10.32
CA GLY A 166 -7.98 -19.21 9.78
C GLY A 166 -9.19 -19.95 9.23
N THR A 167 -10.38 -19.82 9.82
CA THR A 167 -11.61 -20.49 9.36
C THR A 167 -12.79 -19.53 9.28
N VAL A 168 -13.75 -19.81 8.38
CA VAL A 168 -15.00 -19.04 8.26
C VAL A 168 -15.85 -19.12 9.54
N ALA A 169 -15.76 -20.22 10.27
CA ALA A 169 -16.50 -20.40 11.54
C ALA A 169 -15.97 -19.52 12.68
N GLY A 170 -14.84 -18.85 12.49
CA GLY A 170 -14.20 -17.99 13.46
C GLY A 170 -12.73 -18.35 13.70
N PRO A 171 -12.09 -17.78 14.72
CA PRO A 171 -10.70 -18.01 15.01
C PRO A 171 -10.41 -19.47 15.38
N ASP A 172 -9.36 -20.03 14.79
CA ASP A 172 -8.80 -21.30 15.19
C ASP A 172 -7.66 -21.12 16.23
N GLU A 173 -7.14 -22.22 16.74
CA GLU A 173 -6.07 -22.22 17.75
C GLU A 173 -4.74 -21.61 17.27
N LEU A 174 -4.52 -21.50 15.95
CA LEU A 174 -3.29 -20.96 15.35
C LEU A 174 -3.38 -19.46 15.02
N GLN A 175 -4.50 -18.79 15.29
CA GLN A 175 -4.65 -17.36 14.95
C GLN A 175 -3.57 -16.48 15.58
N VAL A 176 -3.27 -16.69 16.86
CA VAL A 176 -2.23 -15.92 17.58
C VAL A 176 -0.85 -16.15 16.96
N GLU A 177 -0.56 -17.42 16.63
CA GLU A 177 0.73 -17.78 16.02
C GLU A 177 0.87 -17.12 14.63
N ARG A 178 -0.17 -17.19 13.78
CA ARG A 178 -0.18 -16.49 12.48
C ARG A 178 0.01 -14.98 12.63
N PHE A 179 -0.65 -14.36 13.60
CA PHE A 179 -0.52 -12.94 13.86
C PHE A 179 0.91 -12.57 14.28
N LEU A 180 1.55 -13.36 15.15
CA LEU A 180 2.94 -13.14 15.56
C LEU A 180 3.92 -13.40 14.42
N CYS A 181 3.67 -14.38 13.56
CA CYS A 181 4.51 -14.66 12.39
C CYS A 181 4.42 -13.59 11.30
N ALA A 182 3.31 -12.84 11.24
CA ALA A 182 3.14 -11.75 10.28
C ALA A 182 3.94 -10.48 10.66
N HIS A 183 4.32 -10.31 11.94
CA HIS A 183 5.09 -9.19 12.48
C HIS A 183 6.60 -9.46 12.44
#